data_54ee58f2c160a0088d5af8ed186549d3
#
_entry.id   54ee58f2c160a0088d5af8ed186549d3
#
_cell.length_a   1.000
_cell.length_b   1.000
_cell.length_c   1.000
_cell.angle_alpha   90.00
_cell.angle_beta   90.00
_cell.angle_gamma   90.00
#
_symmetry.space_group_name_H-M   'P 1'
#
loop_
_entity.id
_entity.type
_entity.pdbx_description
1 polymer ?
#
loop_
_entity_poly.entity_id
_entity_poly.type
_entity_poly.pdbx_seq_one_letter_code
_entity_poly.pdbx_strand_id
1 'polypeptide(L)'
;MKITIVVGGRWHAFDLARELQQAGHLHRLITNYPRWFVQRWGIPKDNVVSLPLTFWVVKAIYKLGGESLMMRCQWHVHRWFARRALQHLKGSELIHGWSQWSEPSLAWAKQRGIPTVLERSSAHILEQSRLLNEEHRRLGLQWAATHPRIEAMELREYELCAQVAVPSLFVERSFLERGWSAKRLFRNALGVDLSRFKAPEQATRPPEVSGLRVIYAGSLSVRKGIPDLLEGFRQANLADGTLTLVGGETPELEGLLKQQNHQVRCLGHLPQAELVEHYAAAHCFVMASIEEGMAMVQMQALACGLPLICTTNTGGEDLLRLQGSGSVQRDHDVEEFPAGYLVPIHRPDAISWCLQALARTSSLWEQKREAALDLARSELSWSAYGKRAIANYQALLEDKG
;
A
#
# COMPACT_ATOMS: atom_id res chain seq x y z
N MET A 1 12.10 25.25 3.27
CA MET A 1 12.83 24.19 2.53
C MET A 1 12.32 24.14 1.08
N LYS A 2 13.18 23.78 0.13
CA LYS A 2 12.81 23.59 -1.29
C LYS A 2 12.89 22.10 -1.64
N ILE A 3 11.78 21.40 -1.46
CA ILE A 3 11.68 19.93 -1.66
C ILE A 3 11.24 19.64 -3.09
N THR A 4 11.99 18.81 -3.80
CA THR A 4 11.60 18.29 -5.13
C THR A 4 11.21 16.83 -5.03
N ILE A 5 10.02 16.50 -5.52
CA ILE A 5 9.52 15.11 -5.65
C ILE A 5 9.77 14.62 -7.07
N VAL A 6 10.31 13.40 -7.21
CA VAL A 6 10.53 12.72 -8.50
C VAL A 6 9.80 11.39 -8.52
N VAL A 7 8.77 11.28 -9.36
CA VAL A 7 7.90 10.08 -9.41
C VAL A 7 7.39 9.79 -10.81
N GLY A 8 7.62 8.58 -11.30
CA GLY A 8 7.08 8.10 -12.58
C GLY A 8 5.69 7.47 -12.44
N GLY A 9 4.80 8.15 -11.75
CA GLY A 9 3.44 7.67 -11.46
C GLY A 9 2.67 8.67 -10.62
N ARG A 10 1.53 8.25 -10.10
CA ARG A 10 0.77 9.01 -9.11
C ARG A 10 1.16 8.59 -7.69
N TRP A 11 0.94 7.31 -7.37
CA TRP A 11 1.10 6.75 -6.03
C TRP A 11 0.54 7.70 -4.95
N HIS A 12 1.06 7.67 -3.74
CA HIS A 12 0.83 8.67 -2.69
C HIS A 12 1.74 9.92 -2.82
N ALA A 13 2.55 10.01 -3.89
CA ALA A 13 3.41 11.15 -4.15
C ALA A 13 2.64 12.47 -4.32
N PHE A 14 1.41 12.39 -4.85
CA PHE A 14 0.58 13.59 -5.03
C PHE A 14 -0.01 14.05 -3.69
N ASP A 15 -0.30 13.13 -2.78
CA ASP A 15 -0.72 13.47 -1.42
C ASP A 15 0.43 14.11 -0.65
N LEU A 16 1.65 13.55 -0.72
CA LEU A 16 2.85 14.18 -0.17
C LEU A 16 3.07 15.58 -0.76
N ALA A 17 2.97 15.72 -2.08
CA ALA A 17 3.14 17.01 -2.76
C ALA A 17 2.11 18.04 -2.30
N ARG A 18 0.86 17.65 -2.07
CA ARG A 18 -0.19 18.51 -1.53
C ARG A 18 0.15 19.00 -0.12
N GLU A 19 0.56 18.10 0.77
CA GLU A 19 0.93 18.46 2.14
C GLU A 19 2.17 19.39 2.17
N LEU A 20 3.17 19.12 1.34
CA LEU A 20 4.34 20.01 1.18
C LEU A 20 3.96 21.37 0.57
N GLN A 21 3.01 21.41 -0.36
CA GLN A 21 2.52 22.65 -0.93
C GLN A 21 1.80 23.51 0.11
N GLN A 22 0.92 22.90 0.91
CA GLN A 22 0.21 23.58 1.99
C GLN A 22 1.16 24.16 3.04
N ALA A 23 2.27 23.46 3.31
CA ALA A 23 3.32 23.91 4.23
C ALA A 23 4.34 24.89 3.60
N GLY A 24 4.22 25.23 2.31
CA GLY A 24 5.13 26.13 1.61
C GLY A 24 6.51 25.54 1.30
N HIS A 25 6.63 24.20 1.25
CA HIS A 25 7.90 23.50 1.08
C HIS A 25 8.05 22.81 -0.29
N LEU A 26 6.99 22.69 -1.08
CA LEU A 26 7.07 22.08 -2.41
C LEU A 26 7.77 23.01 -3.40
N HIS A 27 8.99 22.64 -3.82
CA HIS A 27 9.68 23.29 -4.92
C HIS A 27 9.15 22.81 -6.27
N ARG A 28 9.18 21.49 -6.50
CA ARG A 28 8.68 20.86 -7.75
C ARG A 28 8.15 19.45 -7.50
N LEU A 29 7.08 19.12 -8.22
CA LEU A 29 6.65 17.76 -8.46
C LEU A 29 6.97 17.39 -9.91
N ILE A 30 7.96 16.52 -10.11
CA ILE A 30 8.35 15.99 -11.43
C ILE A 30 7.64 14.64 -11.61
N THR A 31 6.71 14.58 -12.57
CA THR A 31 5.89 13.38 -12.79
C THR A 31 5.64 13.16 -14.29
N ASN A 32 5.27 11.93 -14.67
CA ASN A 32 4.83 11.61 -16.01
C ASN A 32 3.34 11.95 -16.27
N TYR A 33 2.59 12.31 -15.23
CA TYR A 33 1.18 12.68 -15.39
C TYR A 33 1.01 14.07 -16.05
N PRO A 34 -0.03 14.27 -16.89
CA PRO A 34 -0.36 15.58 -17.44
C PRO A 34 -0.69 16.59 -16.35
N ARG A 35 -0.30 17.88 -16.56
CA ARG A 35 -0.52 18.96 -15.57
C ARG A 35 -1.97 19.09 -15.14
N TRP A 36 -2.91 19.04 -16.09
CA TRP A 36 -4.34 19.18 -15.81
C TRP A 36 -4.87 18.10 -14.87
N PHE A 37 -4.27 16.91 -14.90
CA PHE A 37 -4.60 15.82 -14.00
C PHE A 37 -4.06 16.10 -12.58
N VAL A 38 -2.82 16.55 -12.46
CA VAL A 38 -2.17 16.87 -11.18
C VAL A 38 -2.89 17.97 -10.43
N GLN A 39 -3.41 18.98 -11.14
CA GLN A 39 -4.16 20.10 -10.55
C GLN A 39 -5.38 19.66 -9.73
N ARG A 40 -5.96 18.49 -10.01
CA ARG A 40 -7.08 17.94 -9.22
C ARG A 40 -6.70 17.61 -7.77
N TRP A 41 -5.40 17.55 -7.46
CA TRP A 41 -4.86 17.38 -6.10
C TRP A 41 -4.54 18.70 -5.42
N GLY A 42 -4.97 19.85 -5.98
CA GLY A 42 -4.69 21.16 -5.40
C GLY A 42 -3.23 21.63 -5.55
N ILE A 43 -2.44 20.98 -6.42
CA ILE A 43 -1.05 21.36 -6.67
C ILE A 43 -0.99 22.40 -7.79
N PRO A 44 -0.43 23.62 -7.54
CA PRO A 44 -0.34 24.68 -8.54
C PRO A 44 0.48 24.25 -9.75
N LYS A 45 0.07 24.72 -10.94
CA LYS A 45 0.73 24.38 -12.22
C LYS A 45 2.23 24.72 -12.26
N ASP A 46 2.62 25.77 -11.55
CA ASP A 46 4.00 26.27 -11.55
C ASP A 46 4.94 25.37 -10.74
N ASN A 47 4.40 24.60 -9.80
CA ASN A 47 5.13 23.58 -9.06
C ASN A 47 5.17 22.23 -9.79
N VAL A 48 4.52 22.08 -10.95
CA VAL A 48 4.44 20.79 -11.67
C VAL A 48 5.31 20.78 -12.91
N VAL A 49 6.29 19.88 -12.92
CA VAL A 49 7.04 19.50 -14.12
C VAL A 49 6.44 18.19 -14.66
N SER A 50 5.69 18.32 -15.74
CA SER A 50 5.04 17.19 -16.41
C SER A 50 5.90 16.67 -17.55
N LEU A 51 6.20 15.36 -17.55
CA LEU A 51 6.91 14.63 -18.60
C LEU A 51 5.97 13.60 -19.26
N PRO A 52 4.88 14.04 -19.93
CA PRO A 52 3.73 13.20 -20.28
C PRO A 52 4.03 12.16 -21.38
N LEU A 53 5.13 12.29 -22.13
CA LEU A 53 5.47 11.32 -23.18
C LEU A 53 5.61 9.90 -22.61
N THR A 54 6.24 9.76 -21.44
CA THR A 54 6.39 8.45 -20.80
C THR A 54 5.05 7.88 -20.34
N PHE A 55 4.10 8.72 -19.91
CA PHE A 55 2.75 8.30 -19.57
C PHE A 55 2.00 7.71 -20.78
N TRP A 56 2.07 8.37 -21.93
CA TRP A 56 1.42 7.89 -23.14
C TRP A 56 2.08 6.64 -23.69
N VAL A 57 3.42 6.55 -23.61
CA VAL A 57 4.16 5.34 -24.00
C VAL A 57 3.76 4.15 -23.13
N VAL A 58 3.66 4.32 -21.80
CA VAL A 58 3.19 3.27 -20.91
C VAL A 58 1.78 2.81 -21.27
N LYS A 59 0.84 3.74 -21.53
CA LYS A 59 -0.52 3.40 -21.97
C LYS A 59 -0.53 2.66 -23.31
N ALA A 60 0.30 3.07 -24.26
CA ALA A 60 0.41 2.39 -25.55
C ALA A 60 0.96 0.96 -25.40
N ILE A 61 1.99 0.76 -24.57
CA ILE A 61 2.56 -0.56 -24.27
C ILE A 61 1.49 -1.49 -23.68
N TYR A 62 0.74 -1.02 -22.66
CA TYR A 62 -0.34 -1.82 -22.08
C TYR A 62 -1.45 -2.17 -23.08
N LYS A 63 -1.79 -1.23 -23.98
CA LYS A 63 -2.80 -1.47 -25.02
C LYS A 63 -2.34 -2.49 -26.07
N LEU A 64 -1.05 -2.52 -26.40
CA LEU A 64 -0.49 -3.38 -27.46
C LEU A 64 -0.14 -4.79 -26.97
N GLY A 65 0.31 -4.97 -25.74
CA GLY A 65 0.82 -6.26 -25.29
C GLY A 65 0.67 -6.49 -23.77
N GLY A 66 -0.17 -5.69 -23.10
CA GLY A 66 -0.49 -5.88 -21.69
C GLY A 66 0.72 -5.80 -20.76
N GLU A 67 0.61 -6.50 -19.64
CA GLU A 67 1.64 -6.54 -18.59
C GLU A 67 2.94 -7.20 -19.08
N SER A 68 2.86 -8.26 -19.87
CA SER A 68 4.03 -8.97 -20.36
C SER A 68 4.95 -8.07 -21.21
N LEU A 69 4.38 -7.26 -22.10
CA LEU A 69 5.16 -6.30 -22.89
C LEU A 69 5.69 -5.17 -21.99
N MET A 70 4.90 -4.70 -21.04
CA MET A 70 5.33 -3.68 -20.08
C MET A 70 6.54 -4.16 -19.27
N MET A 71 6.55 -5.38 -18.76
CA MET A 71 7.68 -5.94 -18.03
C MET A 71 8.98 -5.93 -18.84
N ARG A 72 8.92 -6.22 -20.14
CA ARG A 72 10.09 -6.17 -21.03
C ARG A 72 10.59 -4.74 -21.28
N CYS A 73 9.67 -3.77 -21.36
CA CYS A 73 9.99 -2.37 -21.68
C CYS A 73 10.24 -1.52 -20.43
N GLN A 74 9.85 -1.97 -19.25
CA GLN A 74 9.80 -1.22 -18.01
C GLN A 74 11.12 -0.48 -17.72
N TRP A 75 12.24 -1.18 -17.75
CA TRP A 75 13.54 -0.60 -17.48
C TRP A 75 13.89 0.57 -18.42
N HIS A 76 13.55 0.47 -19.70
CA HIS A 76 13.83 1.52 -20.68
C HIS A 76 12.95 2.76 -20.45
N VAL A 77 11.66 2.56 -20.14
CA VAL A 77 10.71 3.63 -19.86
C VAL A 77 11.10 4.38 -18.58
N HIS A 78 11.43 3.64 -17.51
CA HIS A 78 11.82 4.24 -16.23
C HIS A 78 13.11 5.04 -16.37
N ARG A 79 14.12 4.48 -17.04
CA ARG A 79 15.39 5.16 -17.29
C ARG A 79 15.23 6.40 -18.18
N TRP A 80 14.34 6.36 -19.15
CA TRP A 80 14.05 7.53 -20.00
C TRP A 80 13.43 8.67 -19.18
N PHE A 81 12.41 8.39 -18.39
CA PHE A 81 11.82 9.37 -17.47
C PHE A 81 12.88 9.95 -16.53
N ALA A 82 13.62 9.08 -15.83
CA ALA A 82 14.62 9.47 -14.84
C ALA A 82 15.70 10.40 -15.41
N ARG A 83 16.16 10.15 -16.63
CA ARG A 83 17.10 11.03 -17.33
C ARG A 83 16.52 12.40 -17.66
N ARG A 84 15.24 12.44 -18.04
CA ARG A 84 14.55 13.72 -18.33
C ARG A 84 14.32 14.53 -17.05
N ALA A 85 14.09 13.88 -15.93
CA ALA A 85 13.89 14.53 -14.64
C ALA A 85 15.12 15.35 -14.20
N LEU A 86 16.35 14.93 -14.56
CA LEU A 86 17.61 15.62 -14.20
C LEU A 86 17.62 17.12 -14.55
N GLN A 87 17.02 17.50 -15.69
CA GLN A 87 17.02 18.88 -16.17
C GLN A 87 16.23 19.83 -15.24
N HIS A 88 15.46 19.28 -14.30
CA HIS A 88 14.53 20.03 -13.47
C HIS A 88 14.88 20.01 -11.98
N LEU A 89 16.07 19.49 -11.58
CA LEU A 89 16.47 19.35 -10.18
C LEU A 89 17.14 20.60 -9.60
N LYS A 90 17.56 21.54 -10.45
CA LYS A 90 18.29 22.75 -10.00
C LYS A 90 17.43 23.57 -9.02
N GLY A 91 18.03 23.97 -7.90
CA GLY A 91 17.38 24.75 -6.84
C GLY A 91 16.72 23.90 -5.77
N SER A 92 16.81 22.57 -5.83
CA SER A 92 16.35 21.68 -4.78
C SER A 92 17.31 21.70 -3.59
N GLU A 93 16.78 21.77 -2.38
CA GLU A 93 17.50 21.59 -1.12
C GLU A 93 17.47 20.14 -0.64
N LEU A 94 16.37 19.42 -0.98
CA LEU A 94 16.22 17.99 -0.76
C LEU A 94 15.46 17.37 -1.94
N ILE A 95 15.79 16.13 -2.30
CA ILE A 95 15.08 15.36 -3.32
C ILE A 95 14.43 14.14 -2.68
N HIS A 96 13.11 14.00 -2.86
CA HIS A 96 12.35 12.80 -2.52
C HIS A 96 12.01 12.06 -3.80
N GLY A 97 12.68 10.92 -4.03
CA GLY A 97 12.49 10.08 -5.21
C GLY A 97 11.67 8.84 -4.91
N TRP A 98 10.99 8.31 -5.91
CA TRP A 98 10.34 6.99 -5.86
C TRP A 98 11.25 5.92 -6.45
N SER A 99 11.30 4.74 -5.82
CA SER A 99 12.07 3.60 -6.31
C SER A 99 11.71 3.24 -7.75
N GLN A 100 12.71 2.77 -8.51
CA GLN A 100 12.69 2.49 -9.95
C GLN A 100 12.68 3.74 -10.87
N TRP A 101 12.54 4.95 -10.32
CA TRP A 101 12.39 6.18 -11.11
C TRP A 101 13.47 7.23 -10.82
N SER A 102 14.37 6.98 -9.88
CA SER A 102 15.15 8.06 -9.26
C SER A 102 16.68 7.89 -9.34
N GLU A 103 17.21 6.75 -9.81
CA GLU A 103 18.66 6.45 -9.84
C GLU A 103 19.53 7.65 -10.33
N PRO A 104 19.28 8.26 -11.50
CA PRO A 104 20.07 9.40 -11.94
C PRO A 104 19.91 10.65 -11.07
N SER A 105 18.70 10.88 -10.52
CA SER A 105 18.42 12.02 -9.65
C SER A 105 19.16 11.91 -8.31
N LEU A 106 19.20 10.71 -7.75
CA LEU A 106 19.93 10.40 -6.51
C LEU A 106 21.46 10.55 -6.72
N ALA A 107 21.99 10.05 -7.83
CA ALA A 107 23.39 10.20 -8.19
C ALA A 107 23.79 11.68 -8.36
N TRP A 108 22.93 12.46 -9.06
CA TRP A 108 23.13 13.90 -9.25
C TRP A 108 23.12 14.66 -7.91
N ALA A 109 22.21 14.31 -7.01
CA ALA A 109 22.12 14.92 -5.68
C ALA A 109 23.33 14.58 -4.80
N LYS A 110 23.75 13.29 -4.78
CA LYS A 110 24.90 12.81 -4.02
C LYS A 110 26.18 13.55 -4.40
N GLN A 111 26.43 13.78 -5.70
CA GLN A 111 27.59 14.54 -6.19
C GLN A 111 27.61 16.01 -5.72
N ARG A 112 26.45 16.57 -5.34
CA ARG A 112 26.27 17.96 -4.90
C ARG A 112 26.03 18.11 -3.41
N GLY A 113 26.13 16.99 -2.69
CA GLY A 113 25.85 16.98 -1.28
C GLY A 113 24.40 17.31 -0.92
N ILE A 114 23.43 17.19 -1.82
CA ILE A 114 22.00 17.40 -1.54
C ILE A 114 21.42 16.13 -0.90
N PRO A 115 20.74 16.22 0.28
CA PRO A 115 20.12 15.06 0.90
C PRO A 115 19.01 14.49 0.05
N THR A 116 18.86 13.17 0.15
CA THR A 116 17.84 12.44 -0.63
C THR A 116 17.08 11.46 0.23
N VAL A 117 15.78 11.37 0.00
CA VAL A 117 14.91 10.33 0.54
C VAL A 117 14.39 9.52 -0.64
N LEU A 118 14.47 8.21 -0.55
CA LEU A 118 13.91 7.29 -1.54
C LEU A 118 12.67 6.61 -0.97
N GLU A 119 11.52 6.85 -1.57
CA GLU A 119 10.28 6.15 -1.20
C GLU A 119 10.29 4.73 -1.72
N ARG A 120 10.14 3.77 -0.81
CA ARG A 120 9.96 2.36 -1.14
C ARG A 120 8.65 1.85 -0.57
N SER A 121 7.65 1.71 -1.43
CA SER A 121 6.26 1.39 -1.07
C SER A 121 5.98 -0.11 -0.96
N SER A 122 7.00 -0.96 -1.00
CA SER A 122 6.94 -2.43 -0.87
C SER A 122 8.14 -2.90 -0.06
N ALA A 123 8.24 -4.18 0.30
CA ALA A 123 9.41 -4.76 0.95
C ALA A 123 10.70 -4.51 0.14
N HIS A 124 11.87 -4.60 0.77
CA HIS A 124 13.14 -4.59 0.05
C HIS A 124 13.05 -5.49 -1.19
N ILE A 125 13.56 -5.02 -2.34
CA ILE A 125 13.29 -5.69 -3.64
C ILE A 125 13.65 -7.18 -3.63
N LEU A 126 14.73 -7.56 -2.94
CA LEU A 126 15.11 -8.97 -2.83
C LEU A 126 14.14 -9.77 -1.95
N GLU A 127 13.54 -9.13 -0.91
CA GLU A 127 12.52 -9.79 -0.10
C GLU A 127 11.22 -9.95 -0.87
N GLN A 128 10.80 -8.91 -1.57
CA GLN A 128 9.64 -8.98 -2.45
C GLN A 128 9.79 -10.09 -3.48
N SER A 129 10.95 -10.16 -4.16
CA SER A 129 11.25 -11.23 -5.15
C SER A 129 11.23 -12.61 -4.50
N ARG A 130 11.79 -12.77 -3.30
CA ARG A 130 11.81 -14.04 -2.57
C ARG A 130 10.39 -14.51 -2.24
N LEU A 131 9.61 -13.66 -1.58
CA LEU A 131 8.24 -13.99 -1.16
C LEU A 131 7.35 -14.36 -2.34
N LEU A 132 7.40 -13.58 -3.42
CA LEU A 132 6.59 -13.85 -4.60
C LEU A 132 7.01 -15.13 -5.33
N ASN A 133 8.32 -15.40 -5.44
CA ASN A 133 8.80 -16.64 -6.03
C ASN A 133 8.40 -17.88 -5.19
N GLU A 134 8.48 -17.78 -3.87
CA GLU A 134 8.06 -18.85 -2.96
C GLU A 134 6.57 -19.12 -3.06
N GLU A 135 5.76 -18.06 -3.09
CA GLU A 135 4.31 -18.18 -3.17
C GLU A 135 3.84 -18.81 -4.48
N HIS A 136 4.37 -18.35 -5.62
CA HIS A 136 4.01 -18.95 -6.91
C HIS A 136 4.45 -20.43 -6.99
N ARG A 137 5.61 -20.76 -6.42
CA ARG A 137 6.07 -22.16 -6.33
C ARG A 137 5.14 -22.99 -5.43
N ARG A 138 4.70 -22.45 -4.28
CA ARG A 138 3.74 -23.11 -3.37
C ARG A 138 2.44 -23.46 -4.08
N LEU A 139 1.98 -22.59 -4.96
CA LEU A 139 0.74 -22.76 -5.72
C LEU A 139 0.94 -23.54 -7.04
N GLY A 140 2.16 -23.98 -7.36
CA GLY A 140 2.44 -24.66 -8.63
C GLY A 140 2.32 -23.77 -9.87
N LEU A 141 2.41 -22.45 -9.69
CA LEU A 141 2.26 -21.48 -10.77
C LEU A 141 3.63 -21.07 -11.33
N GLN A 142 3.65 -20.78 -12.64
CA GLN A 142 4.82 -20.13 -13.23
C GLN A 142 4.77 -18.64 -12.94
N TRP A 143 5.90 -18.10 -12.49
CA TRP A 143 6.04 -16.69 -12.16
C TRP A 143 7.15 -16.07 -13.00
N ALA A 144 6.86 -14.94 -13.62
CA ALA A 144 7.89 -14.07 -14.17
C ALA A 144 8.44 -13.20 -13.03
N ALA A 145 9.57 -13.60 -12.47
CA ALA A 145 10.27 -12.82 -11.46
C ALA A 145 10.48 -11.36 -11.89
N THR A 146 10.68 -10.46 -10.93
CA THR A 146 11.08 -9.07 -11.20
C THR A 146 12.26 -9.06 -12.18
N HIS A 147 12.16 -8.24 -13.22
CA HIS A 147 13.20 -8.19 -14.25
C HIS A 147 14.56 -7.83 -13.61
N PRO A 148 15.65 -8.60 -13.86
CA PRO A 148 16.93 -8.41 -13.14
C PRO A 148 17.51 -6.99 -13.25
N ARG A 149 17.26 -6.27 -14.36
CA ARG A 149 17.68 -4.87 -14.51
C ARG A 149 16.92 -3.91 -13.60
N ILE A 150 15.67 -4.21 -13.27
CA ILE A 150 14.87 -3.43 -12.31
C ILE A 150 15.40 -3.67 -10.91
N GLU A 151 15.64 -4.92 -10.55
CA GLU A 151 16.22 -5.29 -9.25
C GLU A 151 17.58 -4.62 -9.05
N ALA A 152 18.48 -4.74 -10.02
CA ALA A 152 19.79 -4.08 -9.98
C ALA A 152 19.69 -2.54 -9.91
N MET A 153 18.68 -1.93 -10.55
CA MET A 153 18.46 -0.49 -10.49
C MET A 153 18.00 -0.06 -9.09
N GLU A 154 17.06 -0.76 -8.48
CA GLU A 154 16.62 -0.45 -7.11
C GLU A 154 17.75 -0.61 -6.08
N LEU A 155 18.56 -1.67 -6.18
CA LEU A 155 19.72 -1.85 -5.30
C LEU A 155 20.67 -0.66 -5.41
N ARG A 156 20.94 -0.14 -6.61
CA ARG A 156 21.74 1.06 -6.78
C ARG A 156 21.08 2.32 -6.22
N GLU A 157 19.75 2.46 -6.35
CA GLU A 157 19.01 3.56 -5.74
C GLU A 157 19.17 3.56 -4.22
N TYR A 158 19.10 2.37 -3.59
CA TYR A 158 19.32 2.22 -2.15
C TYR A 158 20.72 2.65 -1.70
N GLU A 159 21.76 2.36 -2.49
CA GLU A 159 23.13 2.78 -2.20
C GLU A 159 23.35 4.29 -2.37
N LEU A 160 22.61 4.90 -3.28
CA LEU A 160 22.75 6.31 -3.64
C LEU A 160 22.01 7.24 -2.69
N CYS A 161 20.87 6.83 -2.15
CA CYS A 161 20.07 7.67 -1.28
C CYS A 161 20.68 7.83 0.12
N ALA A 162 20.41 8.96 0.77
CA ALA A 162 20.78 9.16 2.16
C ALA A 162 19.89 8.33 3.09
N GLN A 163 18.58 8.27 2.80
CA GLN A 163 17.60 7.57 3.61
C GLN A 163 16.52 6.93 2.72
N VAL A 164 16.00 5.78 3.14
CA VAL A 164 14.85 5.12 2.53
C VAL A 164 13.61 5.39 3.39
N ALA A 165 12.57 5.98 2.80
CA ALA A 165 11.26 6.06 3.43
C ALA A 165 10.51 4.74 3.20
N VAL A 166 10.00 4.17 4.29
CA VAL A 166 9.31 2.89 4.31
C VAL A 166 7.93 3.05 4.99
N PRO A 167 6.86 2.48 4.46
CA PRO A 167 5.51 2.74 4.97
C PRO A 167 5.15 1.94 6.22
N SER A 168 5.88 0.86 6.56
CA SER A 168 5.48 -0.07 7.61
C SER A 168 6.65 -0.79 8.29
N LEU A 169 6.36 -1.38 9.44
CA LEU A 169 7.25 -2.29 10.18
C LEU A 169 7.70 -3.48 9.33
N PHE A 170 6.81 -4.05 8.55
CA PHE A 170 7.16 -5.16 7.64
C PHE A 170 8.24 -4.72 6.64
N VAL A 171 8.04 -3.57 6.00
CA VAL A 171 9.03 -3.04 5.04
C VAL A 171 10.34 -2.69 5.77
N GLU A 172 10.28 -2.03 6.91
CA GLU A 172 11.46 -1.70 7.73
C GLU A 172 12.27 -2.96 8.08
N ARG A 173 11.61 -4.00 8.60
CA ARG A 173 12.23 -5.31 8.89
C ARG A 173 12.92 -5.91 7.69
N SER A 174 12.32 -5.83 6.50
CA SER A 174 12.90 -6.38 5.27
C SER A 174 14.23 -5.74 4.88
N PHE A 175 14.48 -4.49 5.29
CA PHE A 175 15.77 -3.81 5.14
C PHE A 175 16.73 -4.16 6.28
N LEU A 176 16.27 -4.13 7.54
CA LEU A 176 17.11 -4.42 8.72
C LEU A 176 17.70 -5.83 8.66
N GLU A 177 16.91 -6.83 8.26
CA GLU A 177 17.34 -8.22 8.09
C GLU A 177 18.41 -8.40 7.00
N ARG A 178 18.58 -7.39 6.14
CA ARG A 178 19.65 -7.31 5.12
C ARG A 178 20.82 -6.43 5.53
N GLY A 179 20.93 -6.14 6.84
CA GLY A 179 22.06 -5.40 7.40
C GLY A 179 21.97 -3.88 7.23
N TRP A 180 20.80 -3.33 6.89
CA TRP A 180 20.62 -1.88 6.83
C TRP A 180 20.62 -1.28 8.22
N SER A 181 21.25 -0.10 8.36
CA SER A 181 21.17 0.67 9.59
C SER A 181 19.79 1.32 9.74
N ALA A 182 19.19 1.22 10.93
CA ALA A 182 17.93 1.90 11.25
C ALA A 182 17.99 3.43 11.03
N LYS A 183 19.17 4.05 11.19
CA LYS A 183 19.38 5.48 10.92
C LYS A 183 19.16 5.87 9.45
N ARG A 184 19.26 4.92 8.52
CA ARG A 184 19.00 5.11 7.09
C ARG A 184 17.56 4.78 6.69
N LEU A 185 16.72 4.44 7.65
CA LEU A 185 15.31 4.14 7.41
C LEU A 185 14.42 5.20 8.06
N PHE A 186 13.43 5.66 7.34
CA PHE A 186 12.40 6.56 7.86
C PHE A 186 11.03 5.91 7.69
N ARG A 187 10.48 5.40 8.79
CA ARG A 187 9.16 4.79 8.76
C ARG A 187 8.08 5.87 8.83
N ASN A 188 7.21 5.90 7.81
CA ASN A 188 6.13 6.87 7.70
C ASN A 188 4.87 6.20 7.16
N ALA A 189 3.97 5.82 8.04
CA ALA A 189 2.70 5.22 7.69
C ALA A 189 1.85 6.17 6.83
N LEU A 190 1.21 5.64 5.79
CA LEU A 190 0.40 6.40 4.85
C LEU A 190 -0.86 6.98 5.53
N GLY A 191 -1.55 7.87 4.83
CA GLY A 191 -2.81 8.47 5.27
C GLY A 191 -4.03 7.99 4.48
N VAL A 192 -5.21 8.35 4.97
CA VAL A 192 -6.49 8.14 4.29
C VAL A 192 -7.28 9.46 4.21
N ASP A 193 -8.13 9.57 3.20
CA ASP A 193 -9.07 10.69 3.07
C ASP A 193 -10.33 10.43 3.92
N LEU A 194 -10.32 10.94 5.15
CA LEU A 194 -11.42 10.80 6.11
C LEU A 194 -12.69 11.59 5.72
N SER A 195 -12.61 12.50 4.76
CA SER A 195 -13.80 13.18 4.23
C SER A 195 -14.61 12.27 3.32
N ARG A 196 -13.93 11.37 2.61
CA ARG A 196 -14.53 10.38 1.70
C ARG A 196 -14.87 9.07 2.40
N PHE A 197 -13.91 8.51 3.14
CA PHE A 197 -14.08 7.25 3.84
C PHE A 197 -14.51 7.54 5.28
N LYS A 198 -15.77 7.34 5.57
CA LYS A 198 -16.37 7.53 6.89
C LYS A 198 -17.49 6.51 7.10
N ALA A 199 -17.74 6.16 8.35
CA ALA A 199 -18.85 5.29 8.68
C ALA A 199 -20.18 5.90 8.23
N PRO A 200 -21.14 5.08 7.79
CA PRO A 200 -22.49 5.55 7.47
C PRO A 200 -23.15 6.14 8.73
N GLU A 201 -24.03 7.13 8.54
CA GLU A 201 -24.78 7.77 9.64
C GLU A 201 -25.70 6.76 10.36
N GLN A 202 -26.27 5.82 9.59
CA GLN A 202 -27.00 4.69 10.15
C GLN A 202 -26.02 3.57 10.44
N ALA A 203 -25.96 3.13 11.70
CA ALA A 203 -25.09 2.03 12.09
C ALA A 203 -25.42 0.78 11.28
N THR A 204 -24.39 0.15 10.70
CA THR A 204 -24.50 -1.20 10.15
C THR A 204 -24.97 -2.11 11.28
N ARG A 205 -25.98 -2.94 11.05
CA ARG A 205 -26.43 -3.91 12.06
C ARG A 205 -25.32 -4.92 12.33
N PRO A 206 -25.16 -5.36 13.60
CA PRO A 206 -24.26 -6.45 13.93
C PRO A 206 -24.56 -7.68 13.04
N PRO A 207 -23.56 -8.55 12.76
CA PRO A 207 -23.82 -9.80 12.09
C PRO A 207 -24.76 -10.65 12.96
N GLU A 208 -25.81 -11.20 12.36
CA GLU A 208 -26.50 -12.36 12.94
C GLU A 208 -25.51 -13.53 12.94
N VAL A 209 -25.68 -14.49 13.85
CA VAL A 209 -24.69 -15.55 14.19
C VAL A 209 -24.12 -16.31 12.98
N SER A 210 -24.78 -16.31 11.82
CA SER A 210 -24.31 -16.98 10.61
C SER A 210 -24.03 -16.05 9.42
N GLY A 211 -24.55 -14.82 9.46
CA GLY A 211 -24.62 -13.91 8.31
C GLY A 211 -23.46 -12.89 8.21
N LEU A 212 -22.22 -13.29 8.54
CA LEU A 212 -21.06 -12.38 8.44
C LEU A 212 -20.75 -11.98 7.00
N ARG A 213 -20.76 -10.66 6.72
CA ARG A 213 -20.39 -10.09 5.41
C ARG A 213 -18.93 -9.64 5.42
N VAL A 214 -18.10 -10.39 4.73
CA VAL A 214 -16.65 -10.14 4.59
C VAL A 214 -16.39 -9.37 3.30
N ILE A 215 -15.50 -8.40 3.32
CA ILE A 215 -15.06 -7.68 2.12
C ILE A 215 -13.55 -7.66 2.00
N TYR A 216 -13.09 -7.75 0.77
CA TYR A 216 -11.74 -7.48 0.31
C TYR A 216 -11.77 -6.44 -0.81
N ALA A 217 -10.79 -5.55 -0.86
CA ALA A 217 -10.61 -4.60 -1.96
C ALA A 217 -9.14 -4.52 -2.39
N GLY A 218 -8.89 -4.66 -3.69
CA GLY A 218 -7.56 -4.67 -4.31
C GLY A 218 -7.51 -5.58 -5.53
N SER A 219 -6.37 -5.67 -6.23
CA SER A 219 -6.23 -6.64 -7.32
C SER A 219 -6.41 -8.07 -6.80
N LEU A 220 -7.15 -8.90 -7.53
CA LEU A 220 -7.33 -10.31 -7.21
C LEU A 220 -6.14 -11.07 -7.78
N SER A 221 -5.08 -11.23 -6.97
CA SER A 221 -3.80 -11.80 -7.38
C SER A 221 -3.21 -12.71 -6.29
N VAL A 222 -2.25 -13.54 -6.68
CA VAL A 222 -1.46 -14.38 -5.78
C VAL A 222 -0.76 -13.54 -4.72
N ARG A 223 -0.12 -12.45 -5.12
CA ARG A 223 0.53 -11.49 -4.20
C ARG A 223 -0.40 -11.01 -3.09
N LYS A 224 -1.66 -10.85 -3.39
CA LYS A 224 -2.69 -10.38 -2.43
C LYS A 224 -3.27 -11.48 -1.55
N GLY A 225 -2.76 -12.71 -1.66
CA GLY A 225 -3.17 -13.83 -0.81
C GLY A 225 -4.61 -14.26 -1.02
N ILE A 226 -5.17 -14.00 -2.21
CA ILE A 226 -6.56 -14.38 -2.53
C ILE A 226 -6.80 -15.89 -2.33
N PRO A 227 -5.88 -16.81 -2.68
CA PRO A 227 -6.07 -18.23 -2.40
C PRO A 227 -6.25 -18.53 -0.90
N ASP A 228 -5.42 -17.91 -0.03
CA ASP A 228 -5.51 -18.12 1.42
C ASP A 228 -6.77 -17.47 2.02
N LEU A 229 -7.21 -16.31 1.47
CA LEU A 229 -8.47 -15.68 1.86
C LEU A 229 -9.69 -16.56 1.52
N LEU A 230 -9.75 -17.09 0.31
CA LEU A 230 -10.83 -17.98 -0.13
C LEU A 230 -10.87 -19.26 0.71
N GLU A 231 -9.72 -19.86 0.97
CA GLU A 231 -9.61 -21.06 1.80
C GLU A 231 -10.00 -20.78 3.26
N GLY A 232 -9.55 -19.63 3.84
CA GLY A 232 -9.93 -19.23 5.19
C GLY A 232 -11.42 -18.96 5.33
N PHE A 233 -12.05 -18.33 4.33
CA PHE A 233 -13.48 -18.12 4.31
C PHE A 233 -14.26 -19.44 4.18
N ARG A 234 -13.80 -20.36 3.33
CA ARG A 234 -14.39 -21.70 3.17
C ARG A 234 -14.30 -22.49 4.49
N GLN A 235 -13.15 -22.48 5.16
CA GLN A 235 -12.93 -23.17 6.45
C GLN A 235 -13.79 -22.57 7.57
N ALA A 236 -14.09 -21.28 7.52
CA ALA A 236 -14.94 -20.62 8.52
C ALA A 236 -16.36 -21.20 8.56
N ASN A 237 -16.81 -21.81 7.47
CA ASN A 237 -18.07 -22.54 7.34
C ASN A 237 -19.29 -21.77 7.89
N LEU A 238 -19.39 -20.51 7.50
CA LEU A 238 -20.49 -19.62 7.90
C LEU A 238 -21.71 -19.86 6.99
N ALA A 239 -22.80 -20.37 7.53
CA ALA A 239 -23.96 -20.82 6.75
C ALA A 239 -24.52 -19.74 5.80
N ASP A 240 -24.71 -18.50 6.30
CA ASP A 240 -25.21 -17.36 5.53
C ASP A 240 -24.12 -16.29 5.31
N GLY A 241 -22.85 -16.66 5.53
CA GLY A 241 -21.70 -15.78 5.31
C GLY A 241 -21.53 -15.43 3.83
N THR A 242 -21.06 -14.21 3.57
CA THR A 242 -20.72 -13.78 2.21
C THR A 242 -19.34 -13.15 2.16
N LEU A 243 -18.59 -13.42 1.08
CA LEU A 243 -17.31 -12.79 0.78
C LEU A 243 -17.44 -11.96 -0.51
N THR A 244 -17.25 -10.65 -0.40
CA THR A 244 -17.25 -9.74 -1.54
C THR A 244 -15.81 -9.38 -1.90
N LEU A 245 -15.40 -9.70 -3.13
CA LEU A 245 -14.09 -9.39 -3.70
C LEU A 245 -14.24 -8.23 -4.68
N VAL A 246 -13.57 -7.10 -4.38
CA VAL A 246 -13.58 -5.90 -5.23
C VAL A 246 -12.22 -5.69 -5.83
N GLY A 247 -12.10 -5.76 -7.16
CA GLY A 247 -10.86 -5.51 -7.89
C GLY A 247 -10.74 -6.28 -9.19
N GLY A 248 -9.75 -5.93 -9.99
CA GLY A 248 -9.46 -6.64 -11.23
C GLY A 248 -8.81 -8.00 -10.94
N GLU A 249 -9.21 -9.00 -11.71
CA GLU A 249 -8.68 -10.37 -11.64
C GLU A 249 -7.39 -10.46 -12.43
N THR A 250 -6.42 -11.22 -11.91
CA THR A 250 -5.23 -11.60 -12.66
C THR A 250 -5.43 -12.97 -13.33
N PRO A 251 -4.83 -13.21 -14.50
CA PRO A 251 -5.03 -14.46 -15.25
C PRO A 251 -4.71 -15.73 -14.44
N GLU A 252 -3.77 -15.64 -13.50
CA GLU A 252 -3.33 -16.75 -12.66
C GLU A 252 -4.42 -17.27 -11.71
N LEU A 253 -5.42 -16.45 -11.37
CA LEU A 253 -6.51 -16.82 -10.45
C LEU A 253 -7.85 -17.09 -11.16
N GLU A 254 -7.95 -16.89 -12.47
CA GLU A 254 -9.22 -17.03 -13.20
C GLU A 254 -9.89 -18.40 -12.97
N GLY A 255 -9.11 -19.48 -12.97
CA GLY A 255 -9.63 -20.84 -12.71
C GLY A 255 -10.14 -21.01 -11.29
N LEU A 256 -9.45 -20.46 -10.30
CA LEU A 256 -9.80 -20.53 -8.88
C LEU A 256 -11.08 -19.75 -8.60
N LEU A 257 -11.20 -18.54 -9.15
CA LEU A 257 -12.35 -17.66 -8.93
C LEU A 257 -13.64 -18.22 -9.58
N LYS A 258 -13.54 -18.85 -10.74
CA LYS A 258 -14.69 -19.51 -11.41
C LYS A 258 -15.26 -20.72 -10.64
N GLN A 259 -14.47 -21.33 -9.77
CA GLN A 259 -14.89 -22.49 -8.98
C GLN A 259 -15.60 -22.12 -7.66
N GLN A 260 -15.69 -20.82 -7.34
CA GLN A 260 -16.32 -20.38 -6.10
C GLN A 260 -17.85 -20.55 -6.13
N ASN A 261 -18.42 -20.77 -4.96
CA ASN A 261 -19.86 -20.91 -4.78
C ASN A 261 -20.56 -19.52 -4.71
N HIS A 262 -21.87 -19.52 -4.56
CA HIS A 262 -22.72 -18.30 -4.50
C HIS A 262 -22.42 -17.37 -3.32
N GLN A 263 -21.70 -17.83 -2.28
CA GLN A 263 -21.28 -17.00 -1.13
C GLN A 263 -20.13 -16.06 -1.47
N VAL A 264 -19.37 -16.34 -2.54
CA VAL A 264 -18.27 -15.48 -3.01
C VAL A 264 -18.74 -14.67 -4.23
N ARG A 265 -18.61 -13.34 -4.13
CA ARG A 265 -19.02 -12.41 -5.18
C ARG A 265 -17.83 -11.59 -5.67
N CYS A 266 -17.50 -11.69 -6.95
CA CYS A 266 -16.49 -10.85 -7.60
C CYS A 266 -17.18 -9.68 -8.31
N LEU A 267 -16.89 -8.44 -7.90
CA LEU A 267 -17.52 -7.23 -8.44
C LEU A 267 -16.67 -6.53 -9.53
N GLY A 268 -15.46 -7.04 -9.78
CA GLY A 268 -14.54 -6.35 -10.68
C GLY A 268 -14.02 -5.04 -10.08
N HIS A 269 -13.46 -4.17 -10.93
CA HIS A 269 -12.93 -2.89 -10.52
C HIS A 269 -14.05 -1.87 -10.29
N LEU A 270 -14.11 -1.31 -9.08
CA LEU A 270 -15.06 -0.25 -8.73
C LEU A 270 -14.34 1.10 -8.53
N PRO A 271 -14.98 2.23 -8.88
CA PRO A 271 -14.54 3.55 -8.48
C PRO A 271 -14.51 3.69 -6.95
N GLN A 272 -13.58 4.50 -6.41
CA GLN A 272 -13.48 4.71 -4.96
C GLN A 272 -14.76 5.23 -4.30
N ALA A 273 -15.59 5.97 -5.04
CA ALA A 273 -16.86 6.47 -4.52
C ALA A 273 -17.86 5.34 -4.24
N GLU A 274 -17.92 4.34 -5.12
CA GLU A 274 -18.79 3.16 -4.96
C GLU A 274 -18.25 2.21 -3.88
N LEU A 275 -16.93 2.14 -3.70
CA LEU A 275 -16.32 1.28 -2.70
C LEU A 275 -16.77 1.62 -1.25
N VAL A 276 -17.08 2.88 -0.96
CA VAL A 276 -17.58 3.33 0.34
C VAL A 276 -18.89 2.63 0.71
N GLU A 277 -19.81 2.47 -0.26
CA GLU A 277 -21.10 1.79 -0.06
C GLU A 277 -20.89 0.31 0.26
N HIS A 278 -19.96 -0.35 -0.42
CA HIS A 278 -19.63 -1.75 -0.14
C HIS A 278 -18.95 -1.93 1.23
N TYR A 279 -18.09 -1.01 1.65
CA TYR A 279 -17.59 -1.01 3.02
C TYR A 279 -18.70 -0.82 4.04
N ALA A 280 -19.62 0.11 3.81
CA ALA A 280 -20.76 0.35 4.70
C ALA A 280 -21.67 -0.87 4.83
N ALA A 281 -21.76 -1.72 3.81
CA ALA A 281 -22.57 -2.94 3.82
C ALA A 281 -21.87 -4.15 4.45
N ALA A 282 -20.57 -4.11 4.67
CA ALA A 282 -19.77 -5.21 5.21
C ALA A 282 -19.69 -5.19 6.74
N HIS A 283 -19.22 -6.30 7.32
CA HIS A 283 -18.96 -6.42 8.76
C HIS A 283 -17.49 -6.45 9.11
N CYS A 284 -16.61 -6.93 8.23
CA CYS A 284 -15.17 -6.90 8.43
C CYS A 284 -14.43 -6.83 7.09
N PHE A 285 -13.19 -6.36 7.16
CA PHE A 285 -12.27 -6.30 6.04
C PHE A 285 -11.14 -7.30 6.23
N VAL A 286 -10.82 -8.09 5.20
CA VAL A 286 -9.71 -9.05 5.25
C VAL A 286 -8.64 -8.69 4.23
N MET A 287 -7.37 -8.66 4.65
CA MET A 287 -6.20 -8.42 3.82
C MET A 287 -5.17 -9.53 4.04
N ALA A 288 -5.23 -10.56 3.21
CA ALA A 288 -4.40 -11.76 3.33
C ALA A 288 -3.08 -11.68 2.54
N SER A 289 -2.62 -10.48 2.17
CA SER A 289 -1.48 -10.31 1.26
C SER A 289 -0.21 -11.01 1.74
N ILE A 290 0.47 -11.64 0.80
CA ILE A 290 1.78 -12.27 1.00
C ILE A 290 2.87 -11.19 1.06
N GLU A 291 2.72 -10.13 0.26
CA GLU A 291 3.62 -9.00 0.22
C GLU A 291 2.85 -7.71 -0.11
N GLU A 292 2.99 -6.70 0.76
CA GLU A 292 2.43 -5.36 0.58
C GLU A 292 3.22 -4.37 1.44
N GLY A 293 3.47 -3.16 0.94
CA GLY A 293 4.13 -2.15 1.75
C GLY A 293 3.24 -1.63 2.87
N MET A 294 2.15 -0.99 2.48
CA MET A 294 1.02 -0.60 3.32
C MET A 294 -0.21 -0.47 2.43
N ALA A 295 -1.17 -1.33 2.63
CA ALA A 295 -2.38 -1.33 1.82
C ALA A 295 -3.35 -0.25 2.31
N MET A 296 -3.47 0.83 1.54
CA MET A 296 -4.35 1.98 1.86
C MET A 296 -5.81 1.58 2.10
N VAL A 297 -6.26 0.50 1.47
CA VAL A 297 -7.62 -0.03 1.63
C VAL A 297 -7.93 -0.48 3.06
N GLN A 298 -6.92 -0.87 3.85
CA GLN A 298 -7.08 -1.19 5.27
C GLN A 298 -7.48 0.06 6.07
N MET A 299 -6.80 1.19 5.82
CA MET A 299 -7.16 2.46 6.47
C MET A 299 -8.54 2.96 6.02
N GLN A 300 -8.90 2.74 4.74
CA GLN A 300 -10.23 3.05 4.23
C GLN A 300 -11.32 2.23 4.92
N ALA A 301 -11.07 0.94 5.11
CA ALA A 301 -11.98 0.02 5.81
C ALA A 301 -12.14 0.41 7.29
N LEU A 302 -11.04 0.68 8.00
CA LEU A 302 -11.06 1.16 9.38
C LEU A 302 -11.85 2.47 9.52
N ALA A 303 -11.66 3.41 8.57
CA ALA A 303 -12.40 4.68 8.56
C ALA A 303 -13.91 4.49 8.33
N CYS A 304 -14.31 3.41 7.68
CA CYS A 304 -15.72 2.99 7.55
C CYS A 304 -16.22 2.14 8.73
N GLY A 305 -15.40 1.90 9.74
CA GLY A 305 -15.76 1.14 10.94
C GLY A 305 -15.69 -0.38 10.74
N LEU A 306 -14.88 -0.88 9.82
CA LEU A 306 -14.70 -2.33 9.64
C LEU A 306 -13.54 -2.85 10.49
N PRO A 307 -13.78 -3.81 11.39
CA PRO A 307 -12.71 -4.59 12.01
C PRO A 307 -11.79 -5.18 10.95
N LEU A 308 -10.48 -5.11 11.19
CA LEU A 308 -9.45 -5.54 10.25
C LEU A 308 -8.95 -6.94 10.60
N ILE A 309 -8.93 -7.85 9.64
CA ILE A 309 -8.16 -9.10 9.69
C ILE A 309 -7.04 -8.95 8.65
N CYS A 310 -5.78 -8.94 9.07
CA CYS A 310 -4.69 -8.73 8.13
C CYS A 310 -3.47 -9.59 8.45
N THR A 311 -2.69 -9.90 7.39
CA THR A 311 -1.42 -10.59 7.59
C THR A 311 -0.33 -9.62 8.06
N THR A 312 0.74 -10.17 8.66
CA THR A 312 1.94 -9.45 9.12
C THR A 312 2.64 -8.65 8.01
N ASN A 313 2.37 -9.00 6.75
CA ASN A 313 3.06 -8.46 5.58
C ASN A 313 2.27 -7.37 4.83
N THR A 314 1.33 -6.69 5.50
CA THR A 314 0.41 -5.73 4.85
C THR A 314 0.55 -4.29 5.33
N GLY A 315 1.36 -4.04 6.37
CA GLY A 315 1.39 -2.77 7.09
C GLY A 315 0.19 -2.59 8.04
N GLY A 316 -0.69 -3.59 8.15
CA GLY A 316 -1.80 -3.56 9.11
C GLY A 316 -1.33 -3.67 10.57
N GLU A 317 -0.18 -4.30 10.80
CA GLU A 317 0.47 -4.32 12.12
C GLU A 317 0.72 -2.91 12.66
N ASP A 318 1.23 -2.00 11.83
CA ASP A 318 1.46 -0.61 12.22
C ASP A 318 0.16 0.08 12.65
N LEU A 319 -0.94 -0.20 11.96
CA LEU A 319 -2.24 0.39 12.26
C LEU A 319 -2.79 -0.15 13.59
N LEU A 320 -2.81 -1.46 13.75
CA LEU A 320 -3.38 -2.10 14.94
C LEU A 320 -2.58 -1.78 16.22
N ARG A 321 -1.25 -1.70 16.13
CA ARG A 321 -0.36 -1.37 17.25
C ARG A 321 -0.47 0.09 17.72
N LEU A 322 -1.08 1.00 16.97
CA LEU A 322 -1.39 2.34 17.47
C LEU A 322 -2.32 2.32 18.70
N GLN A 323 -3.09 1.24 18.88
CA GLN A 323 -3.97 1.04 20.03
C GLN A 323 -3.30 0.25 21.17
N GLY A 324 -2.00 0.00 21.10
CA GLY A 324 -1.23 -0.73 22.10
C GLY A 324 -0.85 -2.15 21.68
N SER A 325 -0.45 -2.96 22.67
CA SER A 325 -0.06 -4.35 22.42
C SER A 325 -1.30 -5.24 22.27
N GLY A 326 -1.25 -6.16 21.30
CA GLY A 326 -2.28 -7.18 21.14
C GLY A 326 -2.18 -8.30 22.18
N SER A 327 -3.25 -9.05 22.34
CA SER A 327 -3.28 -10.31 23.08
C SER A 327 -3.03 -11.49 22.13
N VAL A 328 -2.12 -12.40 22.50
CA VAL A 328 -1.74 -13.52 21.64
C VAL A 328 -2.62 -14.75 21.90
N GLN A 329 -3.32 -15.20 20.87
CA GLN A 329 -4.09 -16.45 20.85
C GLN A 329 -3.19 -17.57 20.33
N ARG A 330 -2.44 -18.20 21.22
CA ARG A 330 -1.31 -19.11 20.87
C ARG A 330 -1.71 -20.30 20.01
N ASP A 331 -2.90 -20.88 20.25
CA ASP A 331 -3.36 -22.07 19.52
C ASP A 331 -3.64 -21.79 18.02
N HIS A 332 -3.79 -20.52 17.65
CA HIS A 332 -4.13 -20.11 16.30
C HIS A 332 -3.10 -19.17 15.65
N ASP A 333 -2.02 -18.83 16.37
CA ASP A 333 -1.02 -17.83 15.95
C ASP A 333 -1.64 -16.47 15.57
N VAL A 334 -2.70 -16.09 16.29
CA VAL A 334 -3.41 -14.82 16.06
C VAL A 334 -3.03 -13.82 17.15
N GLU A 335 -2.67 -12.60 16.78
CA GLU A 335 -2.57 -11.49 17.70
C GLU A 335 -3.83 -10.64 17.59
N GLU A 336 -4.59 -10.54 18.70
CA GLU A 336 -5.86 -9.83 18.75
C GLU A 336 -5.65 -8.42 19.29
N PHE A 337 -6.21 -7.43 18.59
CA PHE A 337 -6.20 -6.01 18.92
C PHE A 337 -7.63 -5.47 19.07
N PRO A 338 -7.82 -4.29 19.68
CA PRO A 338 -9.14 -3.67 19.76
C PRO A 338 -9.82 -3.53 18.41
N ALA A 339 -9.13 -3.07 17.35
CA ALA A 339 -9.69 -2.85 16.02
C ALA A 339 -9.58 -4.05 15.07
N GLY A 340 -9.07 -5.21 15.50
CA GLY A 340 -8.95 -6.35 14.58
C GLY A 340 -7.97 -7.43 15.01
N TYR A 341 -7.44 -8.13 14.02
CA TYR A 341 -6.58 -9.31 14.19
C TYR A 341 -5.40 -9.26 13.23
N LEU A 342 -4.23 -9.63 13.73
CA LEU A 342 -3.01 -9.85 12.96
C LEU A 342 -2.74 -11.35 12.88
N VAL A 343 -2.55 -11.88 11.67
CA VAL A 343 -2.30 -13.30 11.39
C VAL A 343 -1.02 -13.47 10.56
N PRO A 344 -0.30 -14.58 10.69
CA PRO A 344 0.80 -14.88 9.77
C PRO A 344 0.30 -15.09 8.34
N ILE A 345 1.19 -14.93 7.35
CA ILE A 345 0.91 -15.37 5.98
C ILE A 345 0.74 -16.91 5.95
N HIS A 346 0.07 -17.45 4.93
CA HIS A 346 -0.14 -18.89 4.73
C HIS A 346 -0.91 -19.59 5.86
N ARG A 347 -1.77 -18.85 6.58
CA ARG A 347 -2.60 -19.37 7.68
C ARG A 347 -4.09 -19.11 7.42
N PRO A 348 -4.68 -19.82 6.43
CA PRO A 348 -6.12 -19.75 6.20
C PRO A 348 -6.95 -20.19 7.41
N ASP A 349 -6.44 -21.12 8.22
CA ASP A 349 -7.04 -21.53 9.49
C ASP A 349 -7.12 -20.38 10.51
N ALA A 350 -6.09 -19.54 10.62
CA ALA A 350 -6.10 -18.35 11.47
C ALA A 350 -7.13 -17.32 10.97
N ILE A 351 -7.21 -17.09 9.65
CA ILE A 351 -8.25 -16.26 9.04
C ILE A 351 -9.65 -16.81 9.40
N SER A 352 -9.84 -18.10 9.24
CA SER A 352 -11.09 -18.78 9.58
C SER A 352 -11.49 -18.55 11.04
N TRP A 353 -10.55 -18.74 11.97
CA TRP A 353 -10.78 -18.51 13.39
C TRP A 353 -11.24 -17.05 13.67
N CYS A 354 -10.57 -16.06 13.07
CA CYS A 354 -10.95 -14.65 13.22
C CYS A 354 -12.37 -14.37 12.70
N LEU A 355 -12.73 -14.93 11.54
CA LEU A 355 -14.07 -14.80 10.98
C LEU A 355 -15.13 -15.41 11.89
N GLN A 356 -14.88 -16.61 12.42
CA GLN A 356 -15.77 -17.26 13.37
C GLN A 356 -15.89 -16.47 14.68
N ALA A 357 -14.79 -15.90 15.19
CA ALA A 357 -14.83 -15.07 16.40
C ALA A 357 -15.74 -13.85 16.21
N LEU A 358 -15.63 -13.14 15.09
CA LEU A 358 -16.51 -12.00 14.76
C LEU A 358 -17.98 -12.40 14.55
N ALA A 359 -18.24 -13.60 14.04
CA ALA A 359 -19.58 -14.09 13.80
C ALA A 359 -20.31 -14.55 15.07
N ARG A 360 -19.58 -15.00 16.11
CA ARG A 360 -20.16 -15.60 17.33
C ARG A 360 -20.88 -14.60 18.23
N THR A 361 -20.42 -13.35 18.31
CA THR A 361 -20.88 -12.42 19.34
C THR A 361 -21.00 -10.99 18.78
N SER A 362 -22.21 -10.49 18.69
CA SER A 362 -22.50 -9.12 18.25
C SER A 362 -21.73 -8.07 19.03
N SER A 363 -21.64 -8.23 20.37
CA SER A 363 -20.93 -7.29 21.25
C SER A 363 -19.43 -7.21 20.95
N LEU A 364 -18.77 -8.33 20.59
CA LEU A 364 -17.36 -8.31 20.17
C LEU A 364 -17.19 -7.54 18.87
N TRP A 365 -18.07 -7.77 17.89
CA TRP A 365 -18.04 -7.05 16.63
C TRP A 365 -18.23 -5.53 16.85
N GLU A 366 -19.22 -5.14 17.69
CA GLU A 366 -19.47 -3.74 18.03
C GLU A 366 -18.26 -3.06 18.67
N GLN A 367 -17.63 -3.71 19.65
CA GLN A 367 -16.41 -3.21 20.30
C GLN A 367 -15.28 -2.99 19.27
N LYS A 368 -15.04 -3.96 18.40
CA LYS A 368 -13.99 -3.83 17.36
C LYS A 368 -14.33 -2.76 16.33
N ARG A 369 -15.60 -2.58 15.99
CA ARG A 369 -16.07 -1.53 15.10
C ARG A 369 -15.83 -0.13 15.69
N GLU A 370 -16.17 0.08 16.95
CA GLU A 370 -15.91 1.35 17.64
C GLU A 370 -14.41 1.63 17.70
N ALA A 371 -13.60 0.64 18.07
CA ALA A 371 -12.16 0.77 18.11
C ALA A 371 -11.56 1.09 16.71
N ALA A 372 -12.10 0.54 15.63
CA ALA A 372 -11.69 0.85 14.27
C ALA A 372 -11.98 2.32 13.90
N LEU A 373 -13.15 2.83 14.29
CA LEU A 373 -13.51 4.24 14.06
C LEU A 373 -12.63 5.20 14.87
N ASP A 374 -12.34 4.89 16.11
CA ASP A 374 -11.48 5.71 16.97
C ASP A 374 -10.04 5.75 16.44
N LEU A 375 -9.53 4.61 16.01
CA LEU A 375 -8.21 4.50 15.38
C LEU A 375 -8.14 5.38 14.12
N ALA A 376 -9.14 5.32 13.26
CA ALA A 376 -9.15 6.08 12.02
C ALA A 376 -9.17 7.60 12.25
N ARG A 377 -9.88 8.06 13.27
CA ARG A 377 -10.01 9.50 13.61
C ARG A 377 -8.74 10.08 14.20
N SER A 378 -7.95 9.30 14.92
CA SER A 378 -6.81 9.80 15.70
C SER A 378 -5.54 9.99 14.86
N GLU A 379 -5.18 9.04 13.98
CA GLU A 379 -3.81 8.96 13.47
C GLU A 379 -3.69 8.82 11.94
N LEU A 380 -4.77 8.49 11.23
CA LEU A 380 -4.68 8.03 9.84
C LEU A 380 -4.86 9.15 8.79
N SER A 381 -4.57 10.42 9.12
CA SER A 381 -4.74 11.52 8.17
C SER A 381 -3.50 11.75 7.27
N TRP A 382 -3.72 12.24 6.05
CA TRP A 382 -2.63 12.70 5.19
C TRP A 382 -1.85 13.86 5.80
N SER A 383 -2.50 14.71 6.61
CA SER A 383 -1.83 15.79 7.34
C SER A 383 -0.81 15.26 8.34
N ALA A 384 -1.12 14.19 9.08
CA ALA A 384 -0.17 13.54 9.99
C ALA A 384 1.02 12.96 9.22
N TYR A 385 0.78 12.29 8.08
CA TYR A 385 1.82 11.80 7.17
C TYR A 385 2.74 12.92 6.70
N GLY A 386 2.16 14.04 6.22
CA GLY A 386 2.91 15.21 5.74
C GLY A 386 3.76 15.86 6.84
N LYS A 387 3.22 16.02 8.06
CA LYS A 387 3.95 16.58 9.20
C LYS A 387 5.17 15.73 9.57
N ARG A 388 5.03 14.40 9.61
CA ARG A 388 6.16 13.49 9.88
C ARG A 388 7.22 13.59 8.78
N ALA A 389 6.82 13.65 7.51
CA ALA A 389 7.75 13.82 6.40
C ALA A 389 8.52 15.14 6.49
N ILE A 390 7.85 16.26 6.78
CA ILE A 390 8.46 17.59 6.95
C ILE A 390 9.47 17.59 8.09
N ALA A 391 9.13 17.04 9.24
CA ALA A 391 10.03 16.95 10.39
C ALA A 391 11.29 16.13 10.06
N ASN A 392 11.13 15.00 9.35
CA ASN A 392 12.27 14.20 8.91
C ASN A 392 13.18 14.94 7.91
N TYR A 393 12.61 15.74 6.98
CA TYR A 393 13.40 16.52 6.03
C TYR A 393 14.18 17.65 6.73
N GLN A 394 13.59 18.27 7.75
CA GLN A 394 14.26 19.27 8.58
C GLN A 394 15.50 18.68 9.26
N ALA A 395 15.34 17.53 9.93
CA ALA A 395 16.44 16.82 10.57
C ALA A 395 17.55 16.44 9.58
N LEU A 396 17.21 15.93 8.38
CA LEU A 396 18.20 15.60 7.34
C LEU A 396 18.95 16.83 6.79
N LEU A 397 18.37 18.02 6.84
CA LEU A 397 19.01 19.25 6.40
C LEU A 397 19.91 19.83 7.51
N GLU A 398 19.52 19.68 8.79
CA GLU A 398 20.30 20.12 9.97
C GLU A 398 21.54 19.26 10.19
N ASP A 399 21.48 17.95 10.00
CA ASP A 399 22.63 17.02 10.13
C ASP A 399 23.80 17.33 9.15
N LYS A 400 23.61 18.27 8.23
CA LYS A 400 24.59 18.70 7.25
C LYS A 400 25.32 20.00 7.61
N GLY A 401 24.84 20.75 8.58
CA GLY A 401 25.48 21.98 9.05
C GLY A 401 26.57 21.67 10.05
#